data_6831acc92b128447c89427adcf465a3d
#
_entry.id   6831acc92b128447c89427adcf465a3d
#
_cell.length_a   1.000
_cell.length_b   1.000
_cell.length_c   1.000
_cell.angle_alpha   90.00
_cell.angle_beta   90.00
_cell.angle_gamma   90.00
#
_symmetry.space_group_name_H-M   'P 1'
#
loop_
_entity.id
_entity.type
_entity.pdbx_description
1 polymer ?
#
loop_
_entity_poly.entity_id
_entity_poly.type
_entity_poly.pdbx_seq_one_letter_code
_entity_poly.pdbx_strand_id
1 'polypeptide(L)'
;LSLKGLNLLSAPGNDLVAATALASAGCQIVLFTTGRGTPFGTYVPTMKVSTNTPLAERKPLWIDFNAGVLVEGISKEELLQKFISYVLKVASGEPVNNEMSDFREIAIFKSGVTL
;
A
#
# COMPACT_ATOMS: atom_id res chain seq x y z
N LEU A 1 -17.68 6.40 -0.66
CA LEU A 1 -17.75 6.45 -2.13
C LEU A 1 -19.18 6.22 -2.59
N SER A 2 -19.74 7.16 -3.34
CA SER A 2 -21.13 7.09 -3.82
C SER A 2 -21.27 6.50 -5.23
N LEU A 3 -20.20 6.51 -6.00
CA LEU A 3 -20.15 6.01 -7.38
C LEU A 3 -19.15 4.88 -7.54
N LYS A 4 -19.49 3.89 -8.37
CA LYS A 4 -18.56 2.81 -8.75
C LYS A 4 -17.60 3.32 -9.83
N GLY A 5 -16.41 2.75 -9.89
CA GLY A 5 -15.38 3.06 -10.88
C GLY A 5 -14.22 3.87 -10.29
N LEU A 6 -13.47 4.55 -11.15
CA LEU A 6 -12.35 5.38 -10.73
C LEU A 6 -12.85 6.64 -10.02
N ASN A 7 -12.40 6.84 -8.80
CA ASN A 7 -12.68 8.02 -7.99
C ASN A 7 -11.37 8.72 -7.62
N LEU A 8 -11.38 10.04 -7.57
CA LEU A 8 -10.27 10.85 -7.08
C LEU A 8 -10.63 11.39 -5.70
N LEU A 9 -9.73 11.21 -4.74
CA LEU A 9 -9.88 11.70 -3.38
C LEU A 9 -8.92 12.87 -3.15
N SER A 10 -9.45 14.03 -2.79
CA SER A 10 -8.65 15.16 -2.30
C SER A 10 -8.36 14.98 -0.81
N ALA A 11 -7.11 14.77 -0.46
CA ALA A 11 -6.67 14.52 0.91
C ALA A 11 -5.22 15.00 1.10
N PRO A 12 -4.74 15.18 2.35
CA PRO A 12 -3.33 15.47 2.61
C PRO A 12 -2.38 14.42 2.06
N GLY A 13 -1.19 14.82 1.62
CA GLY A 13 -0.23 13.95 0.93
C GLY A 13 0.78 13.21 1.84
N ASN A 14 0.70 13.34 3.16
CA ASN A 14 1.55 12.58 4.08
C ASN A 14 1.15 11.10 4.09
N ASP A 15 2.10 10.18 4.16
CA ASP A 15 1.90 8.73 4.00
C ASP A 15 0.75 8.18 4.85
N LEU A 16 0.83 8.31 6.17
CA LEU A 16 -0.18 7.78 7.08
C LEU A 16 -1.52 8.54 6.96
N VAL A 17 -1.47 9.85 6.78
CA VAL A 17 -2.68 10.69 6.64
C VAL A 17 -3.42 10.34 5.35
N ALA A 18 -2.71 10.22 4.22
CA ALA A 18 -3.29 9.83 2.94
C ALA A 18 -3.91 8.42 2.99
N ALA A 19 -3.19 7.46 3.57
CA ALA A 19 -3.70 6.10 3.73
C ALA A 19 -4.91 6.04 4.66
N THR A 20 -4.92 6.81 5.75
CA THR A 20 -6.08 6.95 6.64
C THR A 20 -7.27 7.56 5.90
N ALA A 21 -7.03 8.58 5.06
CA ALA A 21 -8.09 9.21 4.26
C ALA A 21 -8.72 8.23 3.27
N LEU A 22 -7.92 7.43 2.58
CA LEU A 22 -8.40 6.39 1.66
C LEU A 22 -9.27 5.36 2.39
N ALA A 23 -8.79 4.85 3.52
CA ALA A 23 -9.54 3.89 4.32
C ALA A 23 -10.85 4.49 4.86
N SER A 24 -10.83 5.75 5.34
CA SER A 24 -12.02 6.48 5.80
C SER A 24 -13.02 6.76 4.68
N ALA A 25 -12.54 6.91 3.45
CA ALA A 25 -13.40 7.08 2.26
C ALA A 25 -14.07 5.76 1.81
N GLY A 26 -13.73 4.62 2.44
CA GLY A 26 -14.34 3.32 2.18
C GLY A 26 -13.47 2.36 1.37
N CYS A 27 -12.18 2.66 1.19
CA CYS A 27 -11.25 1.70 0.59
C CYS A 27 -11.03 0.51 1.54
N GLN A 28 -11.19 -0.70 1.03
CA GLN A 28 -11.05 -1.94 1.80
C GLN A 28 -9.62 -2.50 1.76
N ILE A 29 -8.81 -2.04 0.82
CA ILE A 29 -7.38 -2.33 0.69
C ILE A 29 -6.70 -1.03 0.27
N VAL A 30 -5.57 -0.71 0.88
CA VAL A 30 -4.71 0.40 0.46
C VAL A 30 -3.47 -0.19 -0.21
N LEU A 31 -3.19 0.22 -1.44
CA LEU A 31 -1.95 -0.10 -2.15
C LEU A 31 -1.00 1.08 -2.00
N PHE A 32 0.08 0.88 -1.28
CA PHE A 32 1.04 1.93 -0.95
C PHE A 32 2.39 1.66 -1.62
N THR A 33 2.76 2.48 -2.60
CA THR A 33 4.05 2.38 -3.29
C THR A 33 5.11 3.18 -2.56
N THR A 34 6.31 2.62 -2.41
CA THR A 34 7.40 3.27 -1.67
C THR A 34 8.78 2.92 -2.23
N GLY A 35 9.68 3.91 -2.23
CA GLY A 35 11.08 3.73 -2.59
C GLY A 35 12.02 3.61 -1.40
N ARG A 36 11.58 4.02 -0.20
CA ARG A 36 12.38 4.02 1.05
C ARG A 36 11.85 3.08 2.12
N GLY A 37 10.55 2.79 2.07
CA GLY A 37 9.83 1.99 3.06
C GLY A 37 9.45 2.79 4.31
N THR A 38 8.21 2.67 4.73
CA THR A 38 7.66 3.28 5.94
C THR A 38 6.95 2.17 6.75
N PRO A 39 7.30 1.98 8.03
CA PRO A 39 6.73 0.90 8.85
C PRO A 39 5.40 1.31 9.47
N PHE A 40 4.38 1.54 8.66
CA PHE A 40 3.03 1.82 9.14
C PHE A 40 2.02 0.88 8.49
N GLY A 41 0.87 0.76 9.10
CA GLY A 41 -0.33 0.17 8.51
C GLY A 41 -1.55 0.94 8.98
N THR A 42 -2.64 0.89 8.23
CA THR A 42 -3.92 1.43 8.65
C THR A 42 -4.82 0.31 9.20
N TYR A 43 -6.06 0.65 9.55
CA TYR A 43 -7.06 -0.31 10.02
C TYR A 43 -7.67 -1.19 8.89
N VAL A 44 -7.25 -0.97 7.64
CA VAL A 44 -7.51 -1.89 6.51
C VAL A 44 -6.18 -2.46 6.01
N PRO A 45 -6.17 -3.61 5.31
CA PRO A 45 -4.96 -4.14 4.72
C PRO A 45 -4.22 -3.07 3.91
N THR A 46 -2.98 -2.76 4.31
CA THR A 46 -2.12 -1.74 3.68
C THR A 46 -0.95 -2.44 3.02
N MET A 47 -1.16 -2.88 1.78
CA MET A 47 -0.19 -3.60 1.00
C MET A 47 0.92 -2.67 0.52
N LYS A 48 2.16 -2.93 0.94
CA LYS A 48 3.33 -2.13 0.57
C LYS A 48 4.06 -2.70 -0.62
N VAL A 49 4.15 -1.88 -1.65
CA VAL A 49 4.79 -2.21 -2.92
C VAL A 49 6.11 -1.48 -3.02
N SER A 50 7.21 -2.21 -3.04
CA SER A 50 8.54 -1.63 -3.26
C SER A 50 8.74 -1.27 -4.73
N THR A 51 9.30 -0.09 -5.00
CA THR A 51 9.69 0.34 -6.34
C THR A 51 11.09 -0.10 -6.73
N ASN A 52 11.83 -0.74 -5.81
CA ASN A 52 13.19 -1.25 -6.06
C ASN A 52 13.47 -2.49 -5.21
N THR A 53 14.25 -3.40 -5.77
CA THR A 53 14.65 -4.65 -5.15
C THR A 53 15.51 -4.47 -3.89
N PRO A 54 16.48 -3.54 -3.83
CA PRO A 54 17.28 -3.34 -2.62
C PRO A 54 16.45 -2.99 -1.38
N LEU A 55 15.34 -2.29 -1.55
CA LEU A 55 14.41 -2.03 -0.44
C LEU A 55 13.70 -3.30 0.01
N ALA A 56 13.17 -4.07 -0.94
CA ALA A 56 12.45 -5.31 -0.62
C ALA A 56 13.34 -6.31 0.13
N GLU A 57 14.60 -6.46 -0.31
CA GLU A 57 15.58 -7.34 0.34
C GLU A 57 16.00 -6.84 1.73
N ARG A 58 16.18 -5.52 1.89
CA ARG A 58 16.60 -4.93 3.17
C ARG A 58 15.51 -4.93 4.22
N LYS A 59 14.25 -4.82 3.80
CA LYS A 59 13.08 -4.69 4.69
C LYS A 59 11.96 -5.68 4.37
N PRO A 60 12.25 -7.00 4.37
CA PRO A 60 11.29 -8.03 3.94
C PRO A 60 10.02 -8.07 4.82
N LEU A 61 10.10 -7.64 6.09
CA LEU A 61 8.95 -7.58 7.00
C LEU A 61 8.06 -6.35 6.78
N TRP A 62 8.50 -5.39 5.96
CA TRP A 62 7.75 -4.17 5.67
C TRP A 62 7.15 -4.16 4.28
N ILE A 63 7.72 -4.92 3.35
CA ILE A 63 7.36 -4.93 1.94
C ILE A 63 6.61 -6.21 1.61
N ASP A 64 5.44 -6.07 1.03
CA ASP A 64 4.58 -7.18 0.63
C ASP A 64 4.82 -7.62 -0.81
N PHE A 65 5.19 -6.69 -1.70
CA PHE A 65 5.41 -6.96 -3.11
C PHE A 65 6.58 -6.16 -3.68
N ASN A 66 7.49 -6.82 -4.38
CA ASN A 66 8.62 -6.18 -5.05
C ASN A 66 8.29 -5.90 -6.52
N ALA A 67 7.98 -4.65 -6.86
CA ALA A 67 7.82 -4.21 -8.24
C ALA A 67 9.15 -3.78 -8.90
N GLY A 68 10.24 -3.68 -8.13
CA GLY A 68 11.57 -3.32 -8.62
C GLY A 68 12.14 -4.29 -9.65
N VAL A 69 11.71 -5.55 -9.61
CA VAL A 69 12.11 -6.58 -10.61
C VAL A 69 11.73 -6.23 -12.04
N LEU A 70 10.83 -5.26 -12.25
CA LEU A 70 10.49 -4.77 -13.59
C LEU A 70 11.70 -4.17 -14.33
N VAL A 71 12.60 -3.51 -13.61
CA VAL A 71 13.83 -2.94 -14.21
C VAL A 71 14.95 -3.97 -14.31
N GLU A 72 14.76 -5.17 -13.76
CA GLU A 72 15.73 -6.27 -13.76
C GLU A 72 15.46 -7.29 -14.89
N GLY A 73 14.44 -7.02 -15.73
CA GLY A 73 14.19 -7.79 -16.95
C GLY A 73 12.99 -8.75 -16.91
N ILE A 74 12.21 -8.78 -15.82
CA ILE A 74 10.93 -9.49 -15.85
C ILE A 74 9.97 -8.76 -16.81
N SER A 75 9.13 -9.50 -17.54
CA SER A 75 8.16 -8.86 -18.41
C SER A 75 7.07 -8.14 -17.61
N LYS A 76 6.56 -7.04 -18.16
CA LYS A 76 5.47 -6.28 -17.53
C LYS A 76 4.23 -7.13 -17.33
N GLU A 77 3.92 -7.96 -18.31
CA GLU A 77 2.76 -8.88 -18.28
C GLU A 77 2.90 -9.92 -17.16
N GLU A 78 4.06 -10.51 -17.01
CA GLU A 78 4.32 -11.49 -15.97
C GLU A 78 4.23 -10.84 -14.58
N LEU A 79 4.85 -9.67 -14.39
CA LEU A 79 4.79 -8.93 -13.14
C LEU A 79 3.36 -8.52 -12.79
N LEU A 80 2.58 -8.08 -13.78
CA LEU A 80 1.18 -7.71 -13.60
C LEU A 80 0.34 -8.90 -13.12
N GLN A 81 0.54 -10.09 -13.70
CA GLN A 81 -0.16 -11.30 -13.27
C GLN A 81 0.16 -11.67 -11.81
N LYS A 82 1.43 -11.58 -11.43
CA LYS A 82 1.86 -11.81 -10.04
C LYS A 82 1.24 -10.79 -9.09
N PHE A 83 1.23 -9.52 -9.48
CA PHE A 83 0.65 -8.43 -8.68
C PHE A 83 -0.86 -8.62 -8.46
N ILE A 84 -1.62 -8.87 -9.53
CA ILE A 84 -3.06 -9.10 -9.45
C ILE A 84 -3.36 -10.33 -8.58
N SER A 85 -2.63 -11.43 -8.77
CA SER A 85 -2.79 -12.64 -7.96
C SER A 85 -2.57 -12.36 -6.47
N TYR A 86 -1.58 -11.54 -6.13
CA TYR A 86 -1.32 -11.18 -4.74
C TYR A 86 -2.42 -10.30 -4.16
N VAL A 87 -2.88 -9.29 -4.90
CA VAL A 87 -4.01 -8.43 -4.48
C VAL A 87 -5.27 -9.27 -4.23
N LEU A 88 -5.56 -10.25 -5.09
CA LEU A 88 -6.70 -11.14 -4.91
C LEU A 88 -6.57 -12.03 -3.66
N LYS A 89 -5.37 -12.50 -3.33
CA LYS A 89 -5.12 -13.22 -2.09
C LYS A 89 -5.40 -12.34 -0.86
N VAL A 90 -4.90 -11.11 -0.85
CA VAL A 90 -5.16 -10.15 0.23
C VAL A 90 -6.66 -9.86 0.34
N ALA A 91 -7.34 -9.64 -0.78
CA ALA A 91 -8.79 -9.46 -0.82
C ALA A 91 -9.58 -10.68 -0.31
N SER A 92 -8.99 -11.86 -0.40
CA SER A 92 -9.57 -13.12 0.09
C SER A 92 -9.24 -13.41 1.56
N GLY A 93 -8.53 -12.52 2.24
CA GLY A 93 -8.25 -12.60 3.67
C GLY A 93 -6.81 -13.01 4.03
N GLU A 94 -5.88 -13.13 3.08
CA GLU A 94 -4.47 -13.33 3.40
C GLU A 94 -3.90 -12.05 4.04
N PRO A 95 -3.31 -12.12 5.25
CA PRO A 95 -2.81 -10.92 5.93
C PRO A 95 -1.56 -10.38 5.24
N VAL A 96 -1.44 -9.05 5.20
CA VAL A 96 -0.22 -8.36 4.79
C VAL A 96 0.75 -8.19 5.97
N ASN A 97 2.00 -7.85 5.68
CA ASN A 97 3.07 -7.80 6.69
C ASN A 97 2.76 -6.86 7.87
N ASN A 98 2.14 -5.71 7.62
CA ASN A 98 1.78 -4.80 8.70
C ASN A 98 0.70 -5.38 9.62
N GLU A 99 -0.22 -6.19 9.11
CA GLU A 99 -1.22 -6.88 9.93
C GLU A 99 -0.57 -7.97 10.79
N MET A 100 0.38 -8.72 10.24
CA MET A 100 1.15 -9.72 10.98
C MET A 100 2.01 -9.09 12.08
N SER A 101 2.49 -7.87 11.87
CA SER A 101 3.28 -7.08 12.82
C SER A 101 2.42 -6.20 13.75
N ASP A 102 1.09 -6.28 13.62
CA ASP A 102 0.10 -5.50 14.39
C ASP A 102 0.25 -3.97 14.27
N PHE A 103 0.74 -3.49 13.14
CA PHE A 103 0.74 -2.07 12.82
C PHE A 103 -0.63 -1.64 12.30
N ARG A 104 -1.40 -0.95 13.14
CA ARG A 104 -2.75 -0.45 12.85
C ARG A 104 -2.90 0.96 13.36
N GLU A 105 -2.54 1.91 12.53
CA GLU A 105 -2.44 3.31 12.90
C GLU A 105 -3.47 4.15 12.17
N ILE A 106 -3.88 5.24 12.79
CA ILE A 106 -4.70 6.28 12.17
C ILE A 106 -4.07 7.64 12.39
N ALA A 107 -4.23 8.54 11.43
CA ALA A 107 -3.82 9.92 11.58
C ALA A 107 -5.03 10.81 11.87
N ILE A 108 -4.85 11.78 12.76
CA ILE A 108 -5.84 12.83 13.01
C ILE A 108 -5.59 13.95 12.01
N PHE A 109 -6.60 14.29 11.22
CA PHE A 109 -6.51 15.36 10.24
C PHE A 109 -6.54 16.73 10.93
N LYS A 110 -5.79 17.66 10.38
CA LYS A 110 -5.85 19.07 10.74
C LYS A 110 -5.83 19.94 9.49
N SER A 111 -6.38 21.14 9.58
CA SER A 111 -6.29 22.13 8.52
C SER A 111 -4.87 22.70 8.41
N GLY A 112 -4.43 23.00 7.20
CA GLY A 112 -3.12 23.56 6.90
C GLY A 112 -2.13 22.55 6.32
N VAL A 113 -0.86 22.97 6.24
CA VAL A 113 0.23 22.12 5.74
C VAL A 113 0.54 21.03 6.76
N THR A 114 0.55 19.77 6.29
CA THR A 114 1.02 18.62 7.07
C THR A 114 2.36 18.17 6.52
N LEU A 115 3.34 18.03 7.39
CA LEU A 115 4.68 17.53 7.05
C LEU A 115 4.74 16.01 7.22
#